data_245d4864c9c04bfeeaec092e08a9edf0
#
_entry.id   245d4864c9c04bfeeaec092e08a9edf0
#
_cell.length_a   1.000
_cell.length_b   1.000
_cell.length_c   1.000
_cell.angle_alpha   90.00
_cell.angle_beta   90.00
_cell.angle_gamma   90.00
#
_symmetry.space_group_name_H-M   'P 1'
#
loop_
_entity.id
_entity.type
_entity.pdbx_description
1 polymer ?
#
loop_
_entity_poly.entity_id
_entity_poly.type
_entity_poly.pdbx_seq_one_letter_code
_entity_poly.pdbx_strand_id
1 'polypeptide(L)'
;MRLRRTGTLALVPVLLSSVAWAGAEIRIVDGNGSGEGLNDRTAATPVGGNPGTSVGEQRLMAAQYAAALWSATLGNQVPISVRAEFDDLDCSGGTAVLGATGPTALYDSNRYPSALANERAGRDLDPGREEVEAQFNGRIGRPDCAVTTWYSGLDNAAPSGFTDLPSVFLHELAHGFGFIKSATVFRDQALDDTTGALLSQLSASEYDAAVRRPLNVSWVGPAVRAAKNSVLDRTDGLLRLPDGGSYPLARARFGPGHVTVTAPLVLAEDAAGDPAHDACGPLLPAPGALVIAERMVRPDGGLVCFVSDRALNAQDAGAVGLIVRHRVPGTGPVSYVGDAGPGLTIPVWGISYDDGATVEQLLAEGPLTVTVDGDGRRAGENLAGDVLLYTPTSFSDGSSVGHWDSSVSPPLLMEPIINPHLSRDLDLTPAALSDIGWSPPEGLAIGATTFGMAYDNGRPPSFVVQVINRGTDTATGVVLDASADQRLVLQSTALDCTAGFPCTLGDVPAGGMKTVIASYALTGSAPPQLSVKFRITAGTPAPASRDATTNVVATRAAGCSSTGTGPGGALGLLVLATWLVLRRSTA
;
A
#
# COMPACT_ATOMS: atom_id res chain seq x y z
N MET A 1 17.15 -41.30 66.44
CA MET A 1 17.02 -41.86 65.08
C MET A 1 15.98 -41.05 64.36
N ARG A 2 16.38 -40.05 63.56
CA ARG A 2 15.49 -39.14 62.79
C ARG A 2 15.65 -39.47 61.30
N LEU A 3 14.61 -40.03 60.70
CA LEU A 3 14.53 -40.25 59.25
C LEU A 3 14.29 -38.91 58.53
N ARG A 4 15.18 -38.52 57.64
CA ARG A 4 14.96 -37.48 56.67
C ARG A 4 14.25 -38.09 55.45
N ARG A 5 13.05 -37.60 55.14
CA ARG A 5 12.37 -37.87 53.87
C ARG A 5 12.87 -36.87 52.85
N THR A 6 13.57 -37.33 51.82
CA THR A 6 13.90 -36.60 50.63
C THR A 6 12.72 -36.68 49.64
N GLY A 7 12.02 -35.57 49.48
CA GLY A 7 10.96 -35.46 48.47
C GLY A 7 11.60 -35.09 47.13
N THR A 8 11.49 -35.96 46.16
CA THR A 8 11.82 -35.71 44.76
C THR A 8 10.68 -34.91 44.11
N LEU A 9 10.94 -33.64 43.76
CA LEU A 9 10.04 -32.89 42.91
C LEU A 9 10.19 -33.42 41.47
N ALA A 10 9.14 -34.05 40.96
CA ALA A 10 9.03 -34.35 39.53
C ALA A 10 8.62 -33.06 38.78
N LEU A 11 9.53 -32.51 37.98
CA LEU A 11 9.18 -31.50 36.98
C LEU A 11 8.36 -32.20 35.90
N VAL A 12 7.09 -31.84 35.82
CA VAL A 12 6.22 -32.14 34.66
C VAL A 12 6.58 -31.14 33.58
N PRO A 13 7.08 -31.56 32.42
CA PRO A 13 7.27 -30.64 31.30
C PRO A 13 5.89 -30.21 30.82
N VAL A 14 5.56 -28.93 30.95
CA VAL A 14 4.41 -28.30 30.25
C VAL A 14 4.81 -28.28 28.79
N LEU A 15 4.27 -29.20 28.02
CA LEU A 15 4.28 -29.13 26.55
C LEU A 15 3.42 -27.93 26.17
N LEU A 16 4.06 -26.80 25.92
CA LEU A 16 3.48 -25.70 25.18
C LEU A 16 3.24 -26.24 23.76
N SER A 17 2.04 -26.72 23.51
CA SER A 17 1.56 -26.96 22.15
C SER A 17 1.56 -25.60 21.44
N SER A 18 2.52 -25.42 20.55
CA SER A 18 2.49 -24.32 19.58
C SER A 18 1.20 -24.48 18.77
N VAL A 19 0.22 -23.61 19.02
CA VAL A 19 -0.96 -23.51 18.17
C VAL A 19 -0.43 -23.13 16.79
N ALA A 20 -0.60 -24.01 15.81
CA ALA A 20 -0.29 -23.72 14.42
C ALA A 20 -1.33 -22.69 13.96
N TRP A 21 -0.91 -21.45 13.79
CA TRP A 21 -1.76 -20.38 13.27
C TRP A 21 -1.95 -20.67 11.77
N ALA A 22 -3.16 -21.07 11.39
CA ALA A 22 -3.59 -21.03 10.01
C ALA A 22 -4.05 -19.59 9.75
N GLY A 23 -3.48 -18.91 8.77
CA GLY A 23 -4.04 -17.64 8.30
C GLY A 23 -5.50 -17.88 7.89
N ALA A 24 -6.42 -17.02 8.32
CA ALA A 24 -7.80 -17.17 7.92
C ALA A 24 -7.96 -16.85 6.44
N GLU A 25 -8.88 -17.52 5.81
CA GLU A 25 -9.25 -17.30 4.42
C GLU A 25 -9.81 -15.87 4.25
N ILE A 26 -9.26 -15.11 3.29
CA ILE A 26 -9.91 -13.92 2.75
C ILE A 26 -10.51 -14.33 1.40
N ARG A 27 -11.84 -14.32 1.32
CA ARG A 27 -12.60 -14.78 0.16
C ARG A 27 -13.05 -13.59 -0.68
N ILE A 28 -12.75 -13.61 -1.96
CA ILE A 28 -13.30 -12.66 -2.92
C ILE A 28 -14.66 -13.18 -3.39
N VAL A 29 -15.70 -12.38 -3.19
CA VAL A 29 -17.07 -12.63 -3.67
C VAL A 29 -17.33 -11.69 -4.83
N ASP A 30 -17.72 -12.24 -5.97
CA ASP A 30 -18.00 -11.49 -7.20
C ASP A 30 -19.29 -10.68 -7.07
N GLY A 31 -19.18 -9.35 -7.16
CA GLY A 31 -20.30 -8.42 -7.17
C GLY A 31 -20.84 -8.10 -8.55
N ASN A 32 -20.13 -8.50 -9.63
CA ASN A 32 -20.47 -8.13 -10.99
C ASN A 32 -21.45 -9.10 -11.67
N GLY A 33 -22.21 -8.58 -12.60
CA GLY A 33 -23.04 -9.36 -13.51
C GLY A 33 -22.24 -10.19 -14.52
N SER A 34 -22.95 -11.02 -15.29
CA SER A 34 -22.33 -11.85 -16.33
C SER A 34 -21.74 -10.99 -17.45
N GLY A 35 -20.47 -11.19 -17.77
CA GLY A 35 -19.74 -10.47 -18.81
C GLY A 35 -19.16 -9.15 -18.41
N GLU A 36 -19.23 -8.79 -17.12
CA GLU A 36 -18.73 -7.52 -16.57
C GLU A 36 -17.68 -7.76 -15.48
N GLY A 37 -16.83 -6.79 -15.22
CA GLY A 37 -15.90 -6.75 -14.10
C GLY A 37 -15.03 -8.00 -13.98
N LEU A 38 -15.23 -8.78 -12.94
CA LEU A 38 -14.55 -10.07 -12.69
C LEU A 38 -15.04 -11.17 -13.64
N ASN A 39 -16.18 -10.98 -14.32
CA ASN A 39 -16.74 -11.89 -15.34
C ASN A 39 -16.51 -11.41 -16.78
N ASP A 40 -15.71 -10.36 -16.99
CA ASP A 40 -15.41 -9.83 -18.32
C ASP A 40 -14.67 -10.87 -19.17
N ARG A 41 -15.30 -11.29 -20.28
CA ARG A 41 -14.78 -12.32 -21.19
C ARG A 41 -13.92 -11.76 -22.32
N THR A 42 -13.67 -10.47 -22.33
CA THR A 42 -12.77 -9.86 -23.33
C THR A 42 -11.41 -10.55 -23.26
N ALA A 43 -10.94 -11.05 -24.40
CA ALA A 43 -9.69 -11.78 -24.47
C ALA A 43 -8.52 -10.88 -24.04
N ALA A 44 -7.63 -11.41 -23.22
CA ALA A 44 -6.44 -10.74 -22.73
C ALA A 44 -5.22 -11.68 -22.85
N THR A 45 -4.07 -11.12 -23.13
CA THR A 45 -2.81 -11.88 -23.14
C THR A 45 -2.26 -11.96 -21.71
N PRO A 46 -1.79 -13.14 -21.25
CA PRO A 46 -1.08 -13.25 -19.97
C PRO A 46 0.01 -12.20 -19.82
N VAL A 47 0.11 -11.60 -18.62
CA VAL A 47 1.01 -10.45 -18.38
C VAL A 47 1.62 -10.52 -16.99
N GLY A 48 2.91 -10.24 -16.85
CA GLY A 48 3.59 -10.09 -15.57
C GLY A 48 3.37 -11.24 -14.58
N GLY A 49 3.40 -12.50 -15.05
CA GLY A 49 3.12 -13.68 -14.23
C GLY A 49 1.63 -13.98 -13.98
N ASN A 50 0.72 -13.11 -14.41
CA ASN A 50 -0.73 -13.37 -14.38
C ASN A 50 -1.13 -14.23 -15.58
N PRO A 51 -1.60 -15.49 -15.37
CA PRO A 51 -1.90 -16.41 -16.46
C PRO A 51 -3.28 -16.20 -17.09
N GLY A 52 -4.09 -15.26 -16.59
CA GLY A 52 -5.45 -15.03 -17.07
C GLY A 52 -5.49 -14.72 -18.57
N THR A 53 -6.43 -15.32 -19.26
CA THR A 53 -6.63 -15.20 -20.72
C THR A 53 -7.82 -14.31 -21.09
N SER A 54 -8.52 -13.80 -20.09
CA SER A 54 -9.53 -12.76 -20.23
C SER A 54 -9.31 -11.64 -19.22
N VAL A 55 -9.88 -10.47 -19.48
CA VAL A 55 -9.80 -9.31 -18.59
C VAL A 55 -10.32 -9.65 -17.19
N GLY A 56 -11.46 -10.34 -17.11
CA GLY A 56 -12.04 -10.77 -15.83
C GLY A 56 -11.14 -11.76 -15.08
N GLU A 57 -10.52 -12.73 -15.77
CA GLU A 57 -9.57 -13.66 -15.14
C GLU A 57 -8.34 -12.93 -14.60
N GLN A 58 -7.81 -11.97 -15.35
CA GLN A 58 -6.67 -11.17 -14.88
C GLN A 58 -7.01 -10.30 -13.68
N ARG A 59 -8.18 -9.67 -13.67
CA ARG A 59 -8.69 -8.90 -12.52
C ARG A 59 -8.88 -9.78 -11.28
N LEU A 60 -9.46 -10.98 -11.50
CA LEU A 60 -9.64 -11.95 -10.43
C LEU A 60 -8.30 -12.40 -9.81
N MET A 61 -7.30 -12.71 -10.64
CA MET A 61 -5.97 -13.08 -10.16
C MET A 61 -5.31 -11.95 -9.36
N ALA A 62 -5.48 -10.70 -9.79
CA ALA A 62 -4.99 -9.54 -9.04
C ALA A 62 -5.67 -9.42 -7.67
N ALA A 63 -7.00 -9.60 -7.61
CA ALA A 63 -7.75 -9.61 -6.36
C ALA A 63 -7.33 -10.76 -5.43
N GLN A 64 -7.18 -11.97 -5.98
CA GLN A 64 -6.72 -13.14 -5.22
C GLN A 64 -5.30 -12.96 -4.69
N TYR A 65 -4.40 -12.36 -5.49
CA TYR A 65 -3.06 -12.03 -5.06
C TYR A 65 -3.06 -11.13 -3.82
N ALA A 66 -3.84 -10.03 -3.86
CA ALA A 66 -3.95 -9.11 -2.74
C ALA A 66 -4.59 -9.77 -1.51
N ALA A 67 -5.66 -10.54 -1.71
CA ALA A 67 -6.34 -11.26 -0.62
C ALA A 67 -5.43 -12.31 0.04
N ALA A 68 -4.64 -13.07 -0.74
CA ALA A 68 -3.69 -14.03 -0.19
C ALA A 68 -2.57 -13.36 0.62
N LEU A 69 -2.08 -12.20 0.16
CA LEU A 69 -1.07 -11.42 0.85
C LEU A 69 -1.58 -10.89 2.19
N TRP A 70 -2.80 -10.36 2.21
CA TRP A 70 -3.46 -9.93 3.45
C TRP A 70 -3.79 -11.10 4.37
N SER A 71 -4.22 -12.25 3.85
CA SER A 71 -4.45 -13.47 4.64
C SER A 71 -3.17 -13.91 5.37
N ALA A 72 -2.01 -13.90 4.68
CA ALA A 72 -0.71 -14.16 5.32
C ALA A 72 -0.30 -13.08 6.34
N THR A 73 -0.97 -11.93 6.34
CA THR A 73 -0.59 -10.75 7.14
C THR A 73 -1.43 -10.55 8.39
N LEU A 74 -2.75 -10.74 8.31
CA LEU A 74 -3.65 -10.38 9.40
C LEU A 74 -3.67 -11.39 10.55
N GLY A 75 -3.42 -12.67 10.28
CA GLY A 75 -3.44 -13.73 11.29
C GLY A 75 -4.81 -14.02 11.89
N ASN A 76 -5.88 -13.65 11.16
CA ASN A 76 -7.25 -13.84 11.60
C ASN A 76 -7.64 -15.32 11.69
N GLN A 77 -8.57 -15.63 12.61
CA GLN A 77 -9.15 -16.96 12.82
C GLN A 77 -10.52 -17.09 12.15
N VAL A 78 -11.21 -15.96 11.97
CA VAL A 78 -12.53 -15.90 11.33
C VAL A 78 -12.34 -15.55 9.85
N PRO A 79 -12.93 -16.33 8.91
CA PRO A 79 -12.88 -15.99 7.49
C PRO A 79 -13.44 -14.60 7.21
N ILE A 80 -12.85 -13.91 6.23
CA ILE A 80 -13.29 -12.60 5.78
C ILE A 80 -13.80 -12.73 4.35
N SER A 81 -15.03 -12.31 4.09
CA SER A 81 -15.61 -12.23 2.76
C SER A 81 -15.55 -10.79 2.25
N VAL A 82 -14.99 -10.61 1.06
CA VAL A 82 -14.86 -9.33 0.37
C VAL A 82 -15.70 -9.37 -0.88
N ARG A 83 -16.79 -8.61 -0.94
CA ARG A 83 -17.53 -8.38 -2.17
C ARG A 83 -16.75 -7.40 -3.03
N ALA A 84 -16.27 -7.85 -4.18
CA ALA A 84 -15.51 -7.04 -5.11
C ALA A 84 -16.27 -6.85 -6.43
N GLU A 85 -16.33 -5.61 -6.91
CA GLU A 85 -16.98 -5.29 -8.19
C GLU A 85 -16.23 -4.19 -8.94
N PHE A 86 -16.33 -4.21 -10.26
CA PHE A 86 -15.88 -3.13 -11.13
C PHE A 86 -17.10 -2.34 -11.60
N ASP A 87 -17.15 -1.07 -11.22
CA ASP A 87 -18.27 -0.17 -11.49
C ASP A 87 -17.79 1.13 -12.15
N ASP A 88 -18.71 1.93 -12.64
CA ASP A 88 -18.42 3.20 -13.26
C ASP A 88 -18.18 4.27 -12.17
N LEU A 89 -16.93 4.38 -11.67
CA LEU A 89 -16.54 5.41 -10.73
C LEU A 89 -16.15 6.71 -11.44
N ASP A 90 -16.02 7.81 -10.68
CA ASP A 90 -15.72 9.12 -11.26
C ASP A 90 -14.38 9.14 -12.01
N CYS A 91 -14.42 9.76 -13.19
CA CYS A 91 -13.29 9.98 -14.05
C CYS A 91 -13.50 11.29 -14.81
N SER A 92 -12.94 12.36 -14.31
CA SER A 92 -13.15 13.70 -14.84
C SER A 92 -11.93 14.60 -14.61
N GLY A 93 -11.78 15.64 -15.43
CA GLY A 93 -10.77 16.67 -15.22
C GLY A 93 -9.31 16.18 -15.21
N GLY A 94 -9.02 15.05 -15.86
CA GLY A 94 -7.67 14.46 -15.85
C GLY A 94 -7.34 13.66 -14.59
N THR A 95 -8.35 13.36 -13.76
CA THR A 95 -8.25 12.51 -12.56
C THR A 95 -9.22 11.35 -12.65
N ALA A 96 -8.96 10.27 -11.94
CA ALA A 96 -9.88 9.15 -11.79
C ALA A 96 -9.86 8.61 -10.36
N VAL A 97 -11.04 8.26 -9.85
CA VAL A 97 -11.16 7.41 -8.68
C VAL A 97 -10.79 6.00 -9.10
N LEU A 98 -9.79 5.39 -8.46
CA LEU A 98 -9.32 4.04 -8.79
C LEU A 98 -10.17 2.97 -8.11
N GLY A 99 -10.53 3.19 -6.85
CA GLY A 99 -11.34 2.32 -6.04
C GLY A 99 -12.03 3.06 -4.90
N ALA A 100 -12.91 2.34 -4.22
CA ALA A 100 -13.57 2.79 -3.02
C ALA A 100 -13.94 1.56 -2.18
N THR A 101 -13.44 1.48 -0.96
CA THR A 101 -13.64 0.31 -0.11
C THR A 101 -13.94 0.71 1.33
N GLY A 102 -14.75 -0.09 1.98
CA GLY A 102 -15.02 0.04 3.40
C GLY A 102 -15.58 -1.23 4.02
N PRO A 103 -15.59 -1.28 5.35
CA PRO A 103 -16.33 -2.32 6.07
C PRO A 103 -17.83 -2.15 5.83
N THR A 104 -18.53 -3.25 5.65
CA THR A 104 -20.00 -3.23 5.44
C THR A 104 -20.77 -2.78 6.67
N ALA A 105 -20.17 -2.88 7.85
CA ALA A 105 -20.72 -2.39 9.11
C ALA A 105 -19.61 -1.96 10.09
N LEU A 106 -19.99 -1.09 11.02
CA LEU A 106 -19.21 -0.78 12.21
C LEU A 106 -19.98 -1.28 13.43
N TYR A 107 -19.32 -2.06 14.29
CA TYR A 107 -19.89 -2.64 15.50
C TYR A 107 -19.47 -1.87 16.75
N ASP A 108 -20.15 -2.12 17.86
CA ASP A 108 -19.87 -1.51 19.16
C ASP A 108 -19.80 0.03 19.09
N SER A 109 -20.92 0.65 18.71
CA SER A 109 -21.03 2.10 18.56
C SER A 109 -19.97 2.71 17.61
N ASN A 110 -19.80 2.12 16.45
CA ASN A 110 -18.83 2.49 15.41
C ASN A 110 -17.35 2.26 15.81
N ARG A 111 -17.12 1.40 16.79
CA ARG A 111 -15.77 1.15 17.26
C ARG A 111 -14.98 0.26 16.30
N TYR A 112 -15.51 -0.88 15.91
CA TYR A 112 -14.81 -1.91 15.16
C TYR A 112 -15.40 -2.12 13.77
N PRO A 113 -14.54 -2.15 12.70
CA PRO A 113 -14.94 -2.64 11.37
C PRO A 113 -15.41 -4.09 11.44
N SER A 114 -16.35 -4.49 10.58
CA SER A 114 -16.99 -5.82 10.59
C SER A 114 -16.00 -6.97 10.67
N ALA A 115 -14.97 -7.01 9.82
CA ALA A 115 -13.96 -8.07 9.86
C ALA A 115 -13.23 -8.16 11.21
N LEU A 116 -12.80 -7.01 11.76
CA LEU A 116 -12.13 -6.95 13.06
C LEU A 116 -13.09 -7.29 14.21
N ALA A 117 -14.37 -6.89 14.10
CA ALA A 117 -15.39 -7.25 15.08
C ALA A 117 -15.63 -8.77 15.13
N ASN A 118 -15.69 -9.41 13.96
CA ASN A 118 -15.80 -10.87 13.84
C ASN A 118 -14.61 -11.59 14.47
N GLU A 119 -13.40 -11.14 14.17
CA GLU A 119 -12.16 -11.68 14.75
C GLU A 119 -12.17 -11.58 16.28
N ARG A 120 -12.52 -10.42 16.83
CA ARG A 120 -12.62 -10.21 18.29
C ARG A 120 -13.70 -11.05 18.94
N ALA A 121 -14.79 -11.33 18.23
CA ALA A 121 -15.88 -12.21 18.71
C ALA A 121 -15.55 -13.70 18.54
N GLY A 122 -14.50 -14.06 17.81
CA GLY A 122 -14.16 -15.43 17.45
C GLY A 122 -15.22 -16.11 16.57
N ARG A 123 -16.07 -15.37 15.93
CA ARG A 123 -17.13 -15.85 15.04
C ARG A 123 -17.64 -14.74 14.13
N ASP A 124 -18.23 -15.14 13.02
CA ASP A 124 -18.98 -14.23 12.17
C ASP A 124 -20.24 -13.74 12.91
N LEU A 125 -20.42 -12.42 12.96
CA LEU A 125 -21.53 -11.74 13.64
C LEU A 125 -22.75 -11.56 12.74
N ASP A 126 -22.56 -11.57 11.41
CA ASP A 126 -23.62 -11.44 10.41
C ASP A 126 -23.37 -12.36 9.21
N PRO A 127 -23.59 -13.68 9.32
CA PRO A 127 -23.27 -14.67 8.29
C PRO A 127 -24.01 -14.48 6.95
N GLY A 128 -24.93 -13.55 6.88
CA GLY A 128 -25.68 -13.22 5.67
C GLY A 128 -25.11 -12.06 4.88
N ARG A 129 -23.97 -11.47 5.31
CA ARG A 129 -23.38 -10.28 4.72
C ARG A 129 -21.87 -10.38 4.72
N GLU A 130 -21.25 -9.98 3.63
CA GLU A 130 -19.81 -9.86 3.52
C GLU A 130 -19.29 -8.80 4.49
N GLU A 131 -18.04 -8.95 4.96
CA GLU A 131 -17.39 -8.03 5.88
C GLU A 131 -16.91 -6.75 5.20
N VAL A 132 -16.53 -6.84 3.92
CA VAL A 132 -15.93 -5.76 3.15
C VAL A 132 -16.64 -5.62 1.81
N GLU A 133 -16.90 -4.38 1.41
CA GLU A 133 -17.38 -4.02 0.08
C GLU A 133 -16.31 -3.18 -0.62
N ALA A 134 -15.86 -3.64 -1.79
CA ALA A 134 -14.77 -3.06 -2.55
C ALA A 134 -15.20 -2.81 -4.00
N GLN A 135 -15.16 -1.55 -4.42
CA GLN A 135 -15.48 -1.11 -5.77
C GLN A 135 -14.21 -0.65 -6.48
N PHE A 136 -14.06 -1.01 -7.74
CA PHE A 136 -12.95 -0.63 -8.60
C PHE A 136 -13.46 0.02 -9.88
N ASN A 137 -12.73 0.98 -10.39
CA ASN A 137 -13.19 1.73 -11.56
C ASN A 137 -13.12 0.91 -12.85
N GLY A 138 -14.28 0.49 -13.35
CA GLY A 138 -14.44 -0.25 -14.60
C GLY A 138 -14.22 0.60 -15.85
N ARG A 139 -14.16 1.95 -15.73
CA ARG A 139 -13.94 2.88 -16.86
C ARG A 139 -12.48 3.08 -17.21
N ILE A 140 -11.54 2.78 -16.29
CA ILE A 140 -10.09 2.95 -16.51
C ILE A 140 -9.66 2.27 -17.81
N GLY A 141 -8.99 3.03 -18.67
CA GLY A 141 -8.53 2.59 -19.99
C GLY A 141 -9.58 2.70 -21.11
N ARG A 142 -10.83 3.10 -20.79
CA ARG A 142 -11.83 3.44 -21.81
C ARG A 142 -11.57 4.84 -22.38
N PRO A 143 -12.06 5.17 -23.59
CA PRO A 143 -11.85 6.49 -24.21
C PRO A 143 -12.34 7.67 -23.36
N ASP A 144 -13.38 7.47 -22.54
CA ASP A 144 -13.97 8.44 -21.63
C ASP A 144 -13.25 8.50 -20.26
N CYS A 145 -12.27 7.62 -20.04
CA CYS A 145 -11.41 7.57 -18.85
C CYS A 145 -9.99 7.11 -19.20
N ALA A 146 -9.33 7.84 -20.08
CA ALA A 146 -7.99 7.53 -20.58
C ALA A 146 -6.86 8.13 -19.72
N VAL A 147 -7.12 8.40 -18.43
CA VAL A 147 -6.13 8.96 -17.49
C VAL A 147 -5.00 7.98 -17.28
N THR A 148 -5.33 6.70 -17.21
CA THR A 148 -4.41 5.57 -17.03
C THR A 148 -5.05 4.31 -17.63
N THR A 149 -4.33 3.19 -17.58
CA THR A 149 -4.81 1.85 -17.95
C THR A 149 -4.48 0.87 -16.84
N TRP A 150 -5.33 -0.12 -16.59
CA TRP A 150 -5.04 -1.15 -15.61
C TRP A 150 -3.90 -2.06 -16.06
N TYR A 151 -2.92 -2.28 -15.20
CA TYR A 151 -1.93 -3.33 -15.33
C TYR A 151 -2.24 -4.45 -14.33
N SER A 152 -2.57 -5.62 -14.82
CA SER A 152 -2.97 -6.78 -13.99
C SER A 152 -1.83 -7.78 -13.75
N GLY A 153 -0.58 -7.43 -14.07
CA GLY A 153 0.59 -8.27 -13.79
C GLY A 153 0.84 -8.42 -12.28
N LEU A 154 1.43 -9.55 -11.88
CA LEU A 154 1.75 -9.85 -10.49
C LEU A 154 3.22 -9.57 -10.14
N ASP A 155 4.01 -9.09 -11.09
CA ASP A 155 5.45 -8.85 -11.03
C ASP A 155 5.86 -7.48 -10.51
N ASN A 156 4.88 -6.62 -10.15
CA ASN A 156 5.12 -5.23 -9.73
C ASN A 156 5.86 -4.37 -10.76
N ALA A 157 5.68 -4.65 -12.04
CA ALA A 157 6.38 -3.99 -13.15
C ALA A 157 5.41 -3.27 -14.10
N ALA A 158 4.45 -2.52 -13.54
CA ALA A 158 3.51 -1.72 -14.34
C ALA A 158 4.27 -0.73 -15.22
N PRO A 159 4.04 -0.73 -16.56
CA PRO A 159 4.67 0.24 -17.45
C PRO A 159 4.24 1.68 -17.15
N SER A 160 5.06 2.65 -17.57
CA SER A 160 4.67 4.06 -17.46
C SER A 160 3.33 4.34 -18.12
N GLY A 161 2.46 5.09 -17.45
CA GLY A 161 1.07 5.36 -17.89
C GLY A 161 0.06 4.28 -17.52
N PHE A 162 0.48 3.21 -16.86
CA PHE A 162 -0.40 2.18 -16.31
C PHE A 162 -0.47 2.29 -14.79
N THR A 163 -1.59 1.85 -14.23
CA THR A 163 -1.79 1.71 -12.78
C THR A 163 -1.80 0.24 -12.40
N ASP A 164 -0.97 -0.12 -11.43
CA ASP A 164 -0.83 -1.49 -10.94
C ASP A 164 -2.07 -1.92 -10.16
N LEU A 165 -2.88 -2.77 -10.75
CA LEU A 165 -4.15 -3.21 -10.17
C LEU A 165 -3.97 -3.99 -8.86
N PRO A 166 -3.00 -4.91 -8.71
CA PRO A 166 -2.76 -5.56 -7.42
C PRO A 166 -2.45 -4.58 -6.29
N SER A 167 -1.67 -3.51 -6.54
CA SER A 167 -1.40 -2.47 -5.52
C SER A 167 -2.66 -1.72 -5.12
N VAL A 168 -3.56 -1.43 -6.07
CA VAL A 168 -4.86 -0.83 -5.75
C VAL A 168 -5.72 -1.78 -4.92
N PHE A 169 -5.77 -3.08 -5.25
CA PHE A 169 -6.45 -4.07 -4.40
C PHE A 169 -5.87 -4.12 -3.00
N LEU A 170 -4.54 -4.09 -2.85
CA LEU A 170 -3.89 -4.09 -1.54
C LEU A 170 -4.28 -2.86 -0.72
N HIS A 171 -4.28 -1.68 -1.34
CA HIS A 171 -4.69 -0.42 -0.72
C HIS A 171 -6.15 -0.46 -0.26
N GLU A 172 -7.05 -0.79 -1.16
CA GLU A 172 -8.47 -0.80 -0.91
C GLU A 172 -8.85 -1.80 0.20
N LEU A 173 -8.29 -3.00 0.18
CA LEU A 173 -8.54 -3.99 1.23
C LEU A 173 -8.09 -3.52 2.62
N ALA A 174 -7.02 -2.73 2.73
CA ALA A 174 -6.60 -2.17 4.02
C ALA A 174 -7.68 -1.25 4.63
N HIS A 175 -8.39 -0.46 3.80
CA HIS A 175 -9.54 0.31 4.26
C HIS A 175 -10.64 -0.60 4.81
N GLY A 176 -10.95 -1.69 4.10
CA GLY A 176 -11.92 -2.69 4.54
C GLY A 176 -11.55 -3.35 5.87
N PHE A 177 -10.27 -3.58 6.11
CA PHE A 177 -9.77 -4.18 7.36
C PHE A 177 -9.63 -3.18 8.51
N GLY A 178 -9.85 -1.90 8.29
CA GLY A 178 -9.97 -0.90 9.35
C GLY A 178 -9.00 0.27 9.29
N PHE A 179 -8.17 0.42 8.26
CA PHE A 179 -7.44 1.66 8.03
C PHE A 179 -8.42 2.73 7.52
N ILE A 180 -9.36 3.11 8.37
CA ILE A 180 -10.49 3.99 8.00
C ILE A 180 -10.90 4.92 9.15
N LYS A 181 -10.97 6.22 8.86
CA LYS A 181 -11.28 7.28 9.83
C LYS A 181 -12.65 7.18 10.51
N SER A 182 -13.58 6.44 9.93
CA SER A 182 -14.93 6.25 10.51
C SER A 182 -14.91 5.33 11.73
N ALA A 183 -13.95 4.40 11.83
CA ALA A 183 -13.81 3.50 12.97
C ALA A 183 -13.17 4.21 14.18
N THR A 184 -13.77 4.03 15.37
CA THR A 184 -13.23 4.64 16.59
C THR A 184 -11.85 4.10 16.93
N VAL A 185 -11.58 2.81 16.72
CA VAL A 185 -10.24 2.21 16.95
C VAL A 185 -9.14 2.87 16.13
N PHE A 186 -9.44 3.34 14.91
CA PHE A 186 -8.52 4.13 14.09
C PHE A 186 -8.30 5.51 14.72
N ARG A 187 -9.38 6.21 15.11
CA ARG A 187 -9.30 7.54 15.71
C ARG A 187 -8.65 7.54 17.09
N ASP A 188 -8.63 6.41 17.78
CA ASP A 188 -7.89 6.18 19.04
C ASP A 188 -6.37 6.15 18.82
N GLN A 189 -5.90 6.02 17.59
CA GLN A 189 -4.48 6.04 17.21
C GLN A 189 -4.07 7.35 16.51
N ALA A 190 -5.00 8.22 16.18
CA ALA A 190 -4.78 9.47 15.47
C ALA A 190 -4.85 10.65 16.45
N LEU A 191 -3.76 11.44 16.54
CA LEU A 191 -3.59 12.56 17.44
C LEU A 191 -3.68 13.89 16.69
N ASP A 192 -4.46 14.84 17.19
CA ASP A 192 -4.36 16.25 16.80
C ASP A 192 -3.11 16.87 17.44
N ASP A 193 -2.08 17.12 16.65
CA ASP A 193 -0.79 17.63 17.11
C ASP A 193 -0.88 19.06 17.72
N THR A 194 -1.94 19.80 17.41
CA THR A 194 -2.16 21.14 17.97
C THR A 194 -2.72 21.08 19.39
N THR A 195 -3.68 20.20 19.66
CA THR A 195 -4.35 20.10 20.96
C THR A 195 -3.78 19.01 21.85
N GLY A 196 -3.09 18.02 21.27
CA GLY A 196 -2.62 16.81 21.95
C GLY A 196 -3.74 15.83 22.29
N ALA A 197 -4.94 15.98 21.72
CA ALA A 197 -6.06 15.10 21.95
C ALA A 197 -6.20 14.07 20.81
N LEU A 198 -6.66 12.85 21.12
CA LEU A 198 -6.97 11.84 20.12
C LEU A 198 -8.22 12.26 19.32
N LEU A 199 -8.27 11.95 18.04
CA LEU A 199 -9.41 12.31 17.20
C LEU A 199 -10.74 11.70 17.70
N SER A 200 -10.69 10.58 18.43
CA SER A 200 -11.86 9.98 19.06
C SER A 200 -12.43 10.78 20.23
N GLN A 201 -11.65 11.70 20.81
CA GLN A 201 -11.99 12.52 21.97
C GLN A 201 -12.51 13.91 21.58
N LEU A 202 -12.33 14.30 20.31
CA LEU A 202 -12.71 15.63 19.82
C LEU A 202 -14.24 15.71 19.59
N SER A 203 -14.80 16.87 19.87
CA SER A 203 -16.13 17.23 19.37
C SER A 203 -16.13 17.35 17.85
N ALA A 204 -17.29 17.35 17.21
CA ALA A 204 -17.40 17.45 15.77
C ALA A 204 -16.72 18.71 15.19
N SER A 205 -16.83 19.84 15.88
CA SER A 205 -16.20 21.10 15.46
C SER A 205 -14.67 21.09 15.63
N GLU A 206 -14.16 20.49 16.70
CA GLU A 206 -12.73 20.32 16.93
C GLU A 206 -12.12 19.36 15.91
N TYR A 207 -12.82 18.24 15.65
CA TYR A 207 -12.43 17.30 14.60
C TYR A 207 -12.33 17.98 13.24
N ASP A 208 -13.37 18.73 12.81
CA ASP A 208 -13.34 19.44 11.53
C ASP A 208 -12.19 20.45 11.45
N ALA A 209 -11.89 21.15 12.54
CA ALA A 209 -10.74 22.06 12.61
C ALA A 209 -9.39 21.32 12.53
N ALA A 210 -9.24 20.19 13.22
CA ALA A 210 -8.02 19.39 13.24
C ALA A 210 -7.67 18.83 11.86
N VAL A 211 -8.66 18.26 11.15
CA VAL A 211 -8.45 17.56 9.87
C VAL A 211 -8.32 18.49 8.66
N ARG A 212 -8.59 19.78 8.83
CA ARG A 212 -8.39 20.81 7.80
C ARG A 212 -7.09 21.60 7.96
N ARG A 213 -6.32 21.29 9.00
CA ARG A 213 -5.02 21.90 9.22
C ARG A 213 -3.94 21.00 8.64
N PRO A 214 -3.14 21.49 7.68
CA PRO A 214 -2.07 20.69 7.07
C PRO A 214 -1.07 20.17 8.09
N LEU A 215 -0.62 18.92 7.93
CA LEU A 215 0.40 18.28 8.76
C LEU A 215 0.07 18.28 10.26
N ASN A 216 -1.21 18.18 10.62
CA ASN A 216 -1.67 18.37 12.00
C ASN A 216 -2.17 17.09 12.68
N VAL A 217 -2.31 16.00 11.95
CA VAL A 217 -2.75 14.73 12.54
C VAL A 217 -1.67 13.68 12.36
N SER A 218 -1.29 13.03 13.44
CA SER A 218 -0.25 12.01 13.45
C SER A 218 -0.73 10.70 14.06
N TRP A 219 -0.10 9.59 13.65
CA TRP A 219 -0.37 8.25 14.19
C TRP A 219 0.51 7.96 15.40
N VAL A 220 -0.11 7.71 16.55
CA VAL A 220 0.59 7.51 17.82
C VAL A 220 0.64 6.05 18.28
N GLY A 221 0.14 5.12 17.47
CA GLY A 221 0.12 3.70 17.76
C GLY A 221 1.52 3.10 17.96
N PRO A 222 1.71 2.22 18.97
CA PRO A 222 3.03 1.71 19.33
C PRO A 222 3.67 0.82 18.27
N ALA A 223 2.88 0.07 17.48
CA ALA A 223 3.42 -0.81 16.45
C ALA A 223 3.98 0.00 15.28
N VAL A 224 3.31 1.07 14.84
CA VAL A 224 3.84 1.99 13.82
C VAL A 224 5.08 2.69 14.32
N ARG A 225 5.08 3.18 15.56
CA ARG A 225 6.28 3.79 16.18
C ARG A 225 7.48 2.86 16.22
N ALA A 226 7.26 1.56 16.42
CA ALA A 226 8.31 0.57 16.40
C ALA A 226 8.82 0.27 14.96
N ALA A 227 7.90 0.17 13.99
CA ALA A 227 8.20 -0.23 12.62
C ALA A 227 8.79 0.89 11.75
N LYS A 228 8.43 2.16 11.99
CA LYS A 228 8.77 3.28 11.11
C LYS A 228 10.25 3.41 10.78
N ASN A 229 11.14 3.07 11.72
CA ASN A 229 12.59 3.20 11.53
C ASN A 229 13.17 2.22 10.51
N SER A 230 12.49 1.10 10.25
CA SER A 230 12.87 0.12 9.23
C SER A 230 12.20 0.37 7.88
N VAL A 231 11.16 1.19 7.84
CA VAL A 231 10.36 1.44 6.64
C VAL A 231 10.65 2.83 6.05
N LEU A 232 10.67 3.87 6.90
CA LEU A 232 10.81 5.24 6.42
C LEU A 232 12.27 5.65 6.27
N ASP A 233 12.55 6.37 5.21
CA ASP A 233 13.84 7.00 4.97
C ASP A 233 14.15 8.04 6.07
N ARG A 234 15.42 8.25 6.33
CA ARG A 234 15.82 9.42 7.11
C ARG A 234 15.54 10.69 6.31
N THR A 235 15.18 11.77 6.98
CA THR A 235 15.11 13.07 6.33
C THR A 235 16.51 13.52 5.92
N ASP A 236 16.62 14.10 4.75
CA ASP A 236 17.70 14.95 4.29
C ASP A 236 17.15 16.37 4.12
N GLY A 237 16.38 16.77 5.10
CA GLY A 237 15.51 17.93 5.05
C GLY A 237 16.13 19.24 5.51
N LEU A 238 17.45 19.37 5.63
CA LEU A 238 18.11 20.61 6.02
C LEU A 238 19.26 20.96 5.09
N LEU A 239 19.23 22.18 4.56
CA LEU A 239 20.37 22.84 3.94
C LEU A 239 21.12 23.61 5.04
N ARG A 240 22.34 23.23 5.36
CA ARG A 240 23.18 23.88 6.37
C ARG A 240 24.26 24.73 5.71
N LEU A 241 24.37 25.94 6.24
CA LEU A 241 25.43 26.89 5.86
C LEU A 241 26.65 26.76 6.79
N PRO A 242 27.84 27.23 6.34
CA PRO A 242 29.05 27.22 7.15
C PRO A 242 28.98 28.05 8.45
N ASP A 243 28.14 29.07 8.48
CA ASP A 243 27.92 29.96 9.63
C ASP A 243 26.97 29.36 10.69
N GLY A 244 26.42 28.16 10.42
CA GLY A 244 25.45 27.48 11.29
C GLY A 244 24.00 27.77 10.93
N GLY A 245 23.70 28.61 9.96
CA GLY A 245 22.37 28.81 9.41
C GLY A 245 21.82 27.52 8.80
N SER A 246 20.53 27.28 8.89
CA SER A 246 19.91 26.12 8.29
C SER A 246 18.52 26.44 7.74
N TYR A 247 18.20 25.85 6.59
CA TYR A 247 16.95 26.05 5.86
C TYR A 247 16.28 24.71 5.60
N PRO A 248 14.95 24.59 5.87
CA PRO A 248 14.20 23.37 5.60
C PRO A 248 14.16 23.05 4.10
N LEU A 249 14.36 21.78 3.81
CA LEU A 249 14.17 21.19 2.47
C LEU A 249 13.07 20.14 2.49
N ALA A 250 12.44 19.92 1.36
CA ALA A 250 11.56 18.77 1.13
C ALA A 250 12.10 17.95 -0.04
N ARG A 251 12.45 16.68 0.20
CA ARG A 251 12.98 15.81 -0.86
C ARG A 251 11.90 15.50 -1.91
N ALA A 252 12.29 15.46 -3.17
CA ALA A 252 11.41 14.96 -4.23
C ALA A 252 11.14 13.46 -4.06
N ARG A 253 9.99 13.01 -4.58
CA ARG A 253 9.52 11.61 -4.48
C ARG A 253 10.07 10.73 -5.61
N PHE A 254 11.10 11.18 -6.29
CA PHE A 254 11.82 10.48 -7.34
C PHE A 254 13.34 10.72 -7.19
N GLY A 255 14.15 9.88 -7.83
CA GLY A 255 15.60 9.87 -7.65
C GLY A 255 16.04 9.03 -6.44
N PRO A 256 17.33 9.09 -6.07
CA PRO A 256 17.90 8.27 -4.99
C PRO A 256 17.34 8.61 -3.62
N GLY A 257 17.41 7.65 -2.68
CA GLY A 257 16.99 7.78 -1.29
C GLY A 257 17.81 8.82 -0.50
N HIS A 258 17.72 8.74 0.85
CA HIS A 258 18.45 9.65 1.75
C HIS A 258 19.95 9.67 1.45
N VAL A 259 20.49 10.88 1.32
CA VAL A 259 21.91 11.14 1.14
C VAL A 259 22.37 12.32 1.98
N THR A 260 23.62 12.28 2.45
CA THR A 260 24.30 13.47 2.99
C THR A 260 25.24 13.97 1.92
N VAL A 261 25.10 15.24 1.54
CA VAL A 261 25.91 15.87 0.50
C VAL A 261 26.54 17.13 1.07
N THR A 262 27.87 17.23 1.00
CA THR A 262 28.59 18.48 1.24
C THR A 262 29.27 18.89 -0.06
N ALA A 263 28.90 20.04 -0.61
CA ALA A 263 29.36 20.48 -1.91
C ALA A 263 29.30 22.02 -2.06
N PRO A 264 30.06 22.60 -2.99
CA PRO A 264 29.83 23.98 -3.43
C PRO A 264 28.40 24.14 -3.97
N LEU A 265 27.72 25.23 -3.61
CA LEU A 265 26.42 25.59 -4.16
C LEU A 265 26.61 26.53 -5.34
N VAL A 266 25.91 26.30 -6.43
CA VAL A 266 25.93 27.15 -7.61
C VAL A 266 24.52 27.40 -8.14
N LEU A 267 24.26 28.57 -8.72
CA LEU A 267 23.02 28.81 -9.46
C LEU A 267 22.98 27.97 -10.74
N ALA A 268 21.78 27.59 -11.15
CA ALA A 268 21.57 27.02 -12.46
C ALA A 268 21.86 28.05 -13.53
N GLU A 269 22.90 27.82 -14.32
CA GLU A 269 23.25 28.67 -15.44
C GLU A 269 23.06 27.89 -16.74
N ASP A 270 22.17 28.37 -17.59
CA ASP A 270 21.89 27.77 -18.90
C ASP A 270 23.04 27.96 -19.86
N ALA A 271 23.45 26.90 -20.57
CA ALA A 271 24.55 26.94 -21.53
C ALA A 271 24.25 27.82 -22.76
N ALA A 272 22.98 28.09 -23.05
CA ALA A 272 22.54 29.02 -24.10
C ALA A 272 22.47 30.49 -23.64
N GLY A 273 22.75 30.76 -22.34
CA GLY A 273 22.75 32.11 -21.78
C GLY A 273 21.37 32.64 -21.43
N ASP A 274 20.37 31.75 -21.16
CA ASP A 274 19.08 32.14 -20.61
C ASP A 274 19.26 32.64 -19.17
N PRO A 275 18.82 33.86 -18.83
CA PRO A 275 18.95 34.40 -17.48
C PRO A 275 17.96 33.80 -16.48
N ALA A 276 17.13 32.84 -16.88
CA ALA A 276 16.02 32.33 -16.05
C ALA A 276 16.46 31.47 -14.86
N HIS A 277 17.69 30.99 -14.79
CA HIS A 277 18.21 30.11 -13.73
C HIS A 277 17.28 28.93 -13.37
N ASP A 278 16.50 28.43 -14.35
CA ASP A 278 15.42 27.48 -14.11
C ASP A 278 15.78 26.02 -14.40
N ALA A 279 16.99 25.77 -14.92
CA ALA A 279 17.46 24.44 -15.29
C ALA A 279 16.61 23.72 -16.35
N CYS A 280 15.79 24.42 -17.14
CA CYS A 280 14.95 23.81 -18.17
C CYS A 280 15.71 23.45 -19.45
N GLY A 281 16.91 23.96 -19.62
CA GLY A 281 17.83 23.65 -20.71
C GLY A 281 19.14 23.00 -20.23
N PRO A 282 20.04 22.64 -21.17
CA PRO A 282 21.37 22.20 -20.81
C PRO A 282 22.12 23.26 -20.01
N LEU A 283 22.71 22.87 -18.89
CA LEU A 283 23.43 23.77 -17.99
C LEU A 283 24.92 23.87 -18.33
N LEU A 284 25.54 24.94 -17.88
CA LEU A 284 27.01 25.02 -17.81
C LEU A 284 27.54 23.92 -16.88
N PRO A 285 28.78 23.41 -17.11
CA PRO A 285 29.34 22.35 -16.27
C PRO A 285 29.40 22.73 -14.80
N ALA A 286 28.82 21.89 -13.93
CA ALA A 286 28.77 22.03 -12.47
C ALA A 286 29.32 20.80 -11.74
N PRO A 287 30.55 20.32 -12.08
CA PRO A 287 31.03 19.03 -11.57
C PRO A 287 31.19 19.06 -10.05
N GLY A 288 30.55 18.13 -9.36
CA GLY A 288 30.60 17.98 -7.91
C GLY A 288 29.91 19.08 -7.11
N ALA A 289 29.13 19.96 -7.76
CA ALA A 289 28.37 21.01 -7.09
C ALA A 289 26.91 20.61 -6.84
N LEU A 290 26.30 21.22 -5.81
CA LEU A 290 24.85 21.32 -5.70
C LEU A 290 24.37 22.48 -6.57
N VAL A 291 23.35 22.24 -7.38
CA VAL A 291 22.72 23.28 -8.22
C VAL A 291 21.44 23.75 -7.53
N ILE A 292 21.25 25.08 -7.41
CA ILE A 292 19.97 25.67 -7.02
C ILE A 292 19.32 26.30 -8.26
N ALA A 293 18.03 25.98 -8.49
CA ALA A 293 17.28 26.44 -9.64
C ALA A 293 15.93 27.03 -9.22
N GLU A 294 15.44 28.02 -9.98
CA GLU A 294 14.11 28.59 -9.80
C GLU A 294 13.04 27.75 -10.51
N ARG A 295 11.88 27.57 -9.86
CA ARG A 295 10.73 26.95 -10.50
C ARG A 295 9.93 27.99 -11.29
N MET A 296 10.34 28.26 -12.50
CA MET A 296 9.67 29.20 -13.39
C MET A 296 8.34 28.67 -13.92
N VAL A 297 7.42 29.59 -14.19
CA VAL A 297 6.12 29.33 -14.84
C VAL A 297 5.92 30.28 -15.99
N ARG A 298 5.16 29.83 -16.99
CA ARG A 298 4.71 30.64 -18.11
C ARG A 298 3.67 31.69 -17.65
N PRO A 299 3.46 32.76 -18.41
CA PRO A 299 2.43 33.75 -18.10
C PRO A 299 1.02 33.20 -17.96
N ASP A 300 0.71 32.06 -18.60
CA ASP A 300 -0.54 31.33 -18.50
C ASP A 300 -0.67 30.45 -17.24
N GLY A 301 0.36 30.43 -16.39
CA GLY A 301 0.46 29.62 -15.18
C GLY A 301 0.96 28.20 -15.40
N GLY A 302 1.23 27.78 -16.65
CA GLY A 302 1.82 26.49 -16.97
C GLY A 302 3.30 26.43 -16.60
N LEU A 303 3.81 25.20 -16.39
CA LEU A 303 5.23 25.00 -16.14
C LEU A 303 6.05 25.19 -17.41
N VAL A 304 7.27 25.70 -17.27
CA VAL A 304 8.22 25.76 -18.37
C VAL A 304 8.74 24.35 -18.69
N CYS A 305 9.11 23.60 -17.65
CA CYS A 305 9.50 22.19 -17.75
C CYS A 305 9.22 21.46 -16.42
N PHE A 306 9.27 20.12 -16.43
CA PHE A 306 9.11 19.32 -15.22
C PHE A 306 10.36 19.39 -14.32
N VAL A 307 10.17 19.13 -13.02
CA VAL A 307 11.30 19.09 -12.07
C VAL A 307 12.22 17.89 -12.38
N SER A 308 11.69 16.81 -12.91
CA SER A 308 12.47 15.67 -13.41
C SER A 308 13.42 16.04 -14.55
N ASP A 309 12.98 16.89 -15.50
CA ASP A 309 13.82 17.35 -16.60
C ASP A 309 14.96 18.25 -16.10
N ARG A 310 14.66 19.13 -15.13
CA ARG A 310 15.65 19.97 -14.44
C ARG A 310 16.72 19.13 -13.75
N ALA A 311 16.29 18.03 -13.11
CA ALA A 311 17.18 17.11 -12.41
C ALA A 311 18.14 16.39 -13.38
N LEU A 312 17.62 15.94 -14.52
CA LEU A 312 18.44 15.32 -15.56
C LEU A 312 19.44 16.34 -16.15
N ASN A 313 19.01 17.56 -16.44
CA ASN A 313 19.90 18.61 -16.93
C ASN A 313 21.03 18.95 -15.92
N ALA A 314 20.71 19.01 -14.62
CA ALA A 314 21.68 19.20 -13.55
C ALA A 314 22.67 18.02 -13.47
N GLN A 315 22.16 16.79 -13.54
CA GLN A 315 22.97 15.57 -13.56
C GLN A 315 23.94 15.56 -14.76
N ASP A 316 23.44 15.88 -15.94
CA ASP A 316 24.25 15.92 -17.18
C ASP A 316 25.35 17.01 -17.12
N ALA A 317 25.11 18.07 -16.33
CA ALA A 317 26.13 19.09 -16.03
C ALA A 317 27.18 18.62 -14.99
N GLY A 318 27.00 17.41 -14.40
CA GLY A 318 27.91 16.85 -13.41
C GLY A 318 27.59 17.25 -11.96
N ALA A 319 26.40 17.80 -11.68
CA ALA A 319 25.97 18.13 -10.34
C ALA A 319 25.81 16.88 -9.48
N VAL A 320 25.96 17.04 -8.16
CA VAL A 320 25.74 15.98 -7.15
C VAL A 320 24.35 16.06 -6.50
N GLY A 321 23.55 17.07 -6.87
CA GLY A 321 22.17 17.23 -6.44
C GLY A 321 21.54 18.52 -6.96
N LEU A 322 20.22 18.59 -6.94
CA LEU A 322 19.43 19.75 -7.37
C LEU A 322 18.52 20.24 -6.24
N ILE A 323 18.54 21.55 -5.98
CA ILE A 323 17.58 22.22 -5.08
C ILE A 323 16.69 23.11 -5.95
N VAL A 324 15.37 22.99 -5.84
CA VAL A 324 14.40 23.77 -6.63
C VAL A 324 13.66 24.73 -5.70
N ARG A 325 13.86 26.03 -5.89
CA ARG A 325 13.14 27.09 -5.16
C ARG A 325 11.68 27.15 -5.59
N HIS A 326 10.77 27.17 -4.60
CA HIS A 326 9.35 27.33 -4.89
C HIS A 326 9.07 28.72 -5.50
N ARG A 327 8.03 28.78 -6.35
CA ARG A 327 7.69 29.97 -7.14
C ARG A 327 6.80 31.00 -6.42
N VAL A 328 6.10 30.59 -5.35
CA VAL A 328 5.10 31.42 -4.68
C VAL A 328 5.64 31.89 -3.34
N PRO A 329 5.72 33.21 -3.09
CA PRO A 329 6.12 33.76 -1.80
C PRO A 329 5.26 33.19 -0.64
N GLY A 330 5.88 32.98 0.52
CA GLY A 330 5.22 32.44 1.70
C GLY A 330 4.89 30.95 1.63
N THR A 331 5.29 30.26 0.57
CA THR A 331 5.13 28.79 0.46
C THR A 331 6.33 28.08 1.05
N GLY A 332 6.10 27.12 1.95
CA GLY A 332 7.13 26.26 2.51
C GLY A 332 7.80 25.35 1.47
N PRO A 333 8.79 24.54 1.88
CA PRO A 333 9.43 23.61 0.98
C PRO A 333 8.42 22.57 0.46
N VAL A 334 8.50 22.22 -0.81
CA VAL A 334 7.56 21.31 -1.51
C VAL A 334 8.27 20.05 -1.94
N SER A 335 7.73 18.90 -1.57
CA SER A 335 8.14 17.61 -2.11
C SER A 335 7.56 17.45 -3.53
N TYR A 336 8.43 17.46 -4.52
CA TYR A 336 8.01 17.31 -5.92
C TYR A 336 7.73 15.85 -6.25
N VAL A 337 6.63 15.63 -6.98
CA VAL A 337 6.29 14.33 -7.55
C VAL A 337 6.66 14.31 -9.03
N GLY A 338 6.98 13.13 -9.57
CA GLY A 338 7.34 12.95 -10.96
C GLY A 338 8.00 11.60 -11.18
N ASP A 339 8.30 11.30 -12.42
CA ASP A 339 9.09 10.14 -12.82
C ASP A 339 10.24 10.64 -13.70
N ALA A 340 11.47 10.50 -13.22
CA ALA A 340 12.67 10.81 -13.97
C ALA A 340 13.28 9.55 -14.64
N GLY A 341 12.60 8.41 -14.51
CA GLY A 341 13.11 7.12 -14.97
C GLY A 341 14.33 6.62 -14.17
N PRO A 342 14.82 5.43 -14.49
CA PRO A 342 15.94 4.81 -13.76
C PRO A 342 17.30 5.49 -14.01
N GLY A 343 17.37 6.50 -14.88
CA GLY A 343 18.61 7.20 -15.22
C GLY A 343 19.00 8.32 -14.24
N LEU A 344 18.08 8.77 -13.37
CA LEU A 344 18.40 9.81 -12.40
C LEU A 344 19.11 9.22 -11.18
N THR A 345 20.34 9.68 -10.94
CA THR A 345 21.20 9.20 -9.84
C THR A 345 21.53 10.27 -8.80
N ILE A 346 21.11 11.52 -9.02
CA ILE A 346 21.31 12.62 -8.07
C ILE A 346 20.00 12.91 -7.30
N PRO A 347 20.09 13.29 -6.00
CA PRO A 347 18.95 13.68 -5.20
C PRO A 347 18.40 15.05 -5.61
N VAL A 348 17.09 15.26 -5.36
CA VAL A 348 16.38 16.50 -5.68
C VAL A 348 15.59 16.96 -4.46
N TRP A 349 15.67 18.24 -4.15
CA TRP A 349 14.95 18.86 -3.03
C TRP A 349 14.19 20.11 -3.47
N GLY A 350 13.09 20.38 -2.80
CA GLY A 350 12.42 21.66 -2.83
C GLY A 350 12.81 22.52 -1.62
N ILE A 351 13.03 23.80 -1.83
CA ILE A 351 13.20 24.82 -0.79
C ILE A 351 12.05 25.82 -0.89
N SER A 352 11.69 26.46 0.24
CA SER A 352 10.67 27.51 0.23
C SER A 352 11.06 28.66 -0.72
N TYR A 353 10.09 29.47 -1.12
CA TYR A 353 10.39 30.67 -1.90
C TYR A 353 11.32 31.62 -1.13
N ASP A 354 10.97 31.91 0.13
CA ASP A 354 11.67 32.93 0.92
C ASP A 354 13.07 32.46 1.35
N ASP A 355 13.19 31.20 1.79
CA ASP A 355 14.49 30.62 2.15
C ASP A 355 15.41 30.48 0.92
N GLY A 356 14.85 30.03 -0.21
CA GLY A 356 15.62 29.91 -1.44
C GLY A 356 16.12 31.26 -1.95
N ALA A 357 15.29 32.32 -1.89
CA ALA A 357 15.72 33.67 -2.24
C ALA A 357 16.83 34.18 -1.31
N THR A 358 16.75 33.86 -0.02
CA THR A 358 17.81 34.21 0.95
C THR A 358 19.12 33.49 0.62
N VAL A 359 19.05 32.19 0.30
CA VAL A 359 20.23 31.38 -0.09
C VAL A 359 20.85 31.89 -1.38
N GLU A 360 20.04 32.24 -2.39
CA GLU A 360 20.51 32.83 -3.65
C GLU A 360 21.20 34.20 -3.42
N GLN A 361 20.67 35.03 -2.52
CA GLN A 361 21.30 36.30 -2.15
C GLN A 361 22.66 36.06 -1.46
N LEU A 362 22.76 35.12 -0.53
CA LEU A 362 24.03 34.77 0.11
C LEU A 362 25.05 34.23 -0.92
N LEU A 363 24.57 33.45 -1.88
CA LEU A 363 25.43 32.97 -2.98
C LEU A 363 25.97 34.10 -3.87
N ALA A 364 25.17 35.16 -4.07
CA ALA A 364 25.62 36.35 -4.81
C ALA A 364 26.68 37.19 -4.03
N GLU A 365 26.72 37.06 -2.69
CA GLU A 365 27.73 37.71 -1.86
C GLU A 365 29.10 36.98 -1.89
N GLY A 366 29.11 35.68 -2.26
CA GLY A 366 30.33 34.89 -2.39
C GLY A 366 30.12 33.40 -2.47
N PRO A 367 31.19 32.64 -2.74
CA PRO A 367 31.08 31.17 -2.85
C PRO A 367 30.61 30.52 -1.55
N LEU A 368 29.63 29.66 -1.64
CA LEU A 368 29.08 28.88 -0.51
C LEU A 368 29.41 27.40 -0.68
N THR A 369 29.93 26.78 0.37
CA THR A 369 29.92 25.31 0.51
C THR A 369 28.87 24.96 1.52
N VAL A 370 27.90 24.16 1.14
CA VAL A 370 26.74 23.81 1.95
C VAL A 370 26.70 22.32 2.23
N THR A 371 26.00 21.93 3.29
CA THR A 371 25.71 20.53 3.58
C THR A 371 24.21 20.32 3.57
N VAL A 372 23.74 19.35 2.80
CA VAL A 372 22.39 18.82 2.91
C VAL A 372 22.45 17.57 3.75
N ASP A 373 21.73 17.57 4.89
CA ASP A 373 21.64 16.42 5.79
C ASP A 373 20.26 16.32 6.46
N GLY A 374 20.08 15.28 7.30
CA GLY A 374 18.87 15.08 8.07
C GLY A 374 18.90 15.80 9.43
N ASP A 375 17.72 16.04 9.96
CA ASP A 375 17.50 16.51 11.32
C ASP A 375 17.32 15.37 12.34
N GLY A 376 17.57 14.14 11.91
CA GLY A 376 17.43 12.93 12.73
C GLY A 376 16.05 12.27 12.67
N ARG A 377 15.07 12.95 12.08
CA ARG A 377 13.70 12.40 11.88
C ARG A 377 13.62 11.49 10.66
N ARG A 378 12.48 10.82 10.53
CA ARG A 378 12.11 10.11 9.31
C ARG A 378 11.21 10.98 8.44
N ALA A 379 11.21 10.72 7.15
CA ALA A 379 10.32 11.40 6.21
C ALA A 379 8.86 11.09 6.55
N GLY A 380 8.04 12.14 6.62
CA GLY A 380 6.63 12.02 7.02
C GLY A 380 6.40 12.02 8.54
N GLU A 381 7.40 12.31 9.37
CA GLU A 381 7.21 12.49 10.80
C GLU A 381 6.94 13.97 11.17
N ASN A 382 6.11 14.14 12.21
CA ASN A 382 5.98 15.43 12.90
C ASN A 382 7.20 15.72 13.79
N LEU A 383 7.20 16.83 14.54
CA LEU A 383 8.29 17.21 15.46
C LEU A 383 8.46 16.24 16.64
N ALA A 384 7.42 15.52 17.02
CA ALA A 384 7.46 14.50 18.07
C ALA A 384 7.97 13.14 17.56
N GLY A 385 8.16 12.99 16.27
CA GLY A 385 8.58 11.75 15.63
C GLY A 385 7.43 10.78 15.36
N ASP A 386 6.20 11.24 15.27
CA ASP A 386 5.03 10.44 14.91
C ASP A 386 4.71 10.59 13.42
N VAL A 387 4.29 9.49 12.78
CA VAL A 387 4.02 9.46 11.33
C VAL A 387 2.74 10.24 11.04
N LEU A 388 2.82 11.18 10.11
CA LEU A 388 1.71 12.06 9.74
C LEU A 388 0.63 11.32 8.93
N LEU A 389 -0.62 11.65 9.23
CA LEU A 389 -1.78 11.34 8.41
C LEU A 389 -2.09 12.51 7.46
N TYR A 390 -2.66 12.20 6.30
CA TYR A 390 -2.94 13.17 5.26
C TYR A 390 -4.03 14.16 5.68
N THR A 391 -3.64 15.40 5.92
CA THR A 391 -4.54 16.51 6.26
C THR A 391 -4.30 17.69 5.32
N PRO A 392 -4.96 17.72 4.13
CA PRO A 392 -4.83 18.81 3.18
C PRO A 392 -5.59 20.06 3.65
N THR A 393 -5.25 21.22 3.09
CA THR A 393 -5.97 22.49 3.34
C THR A 393 -7.44 22.44 2.96
N SER A 394 -7.78 21.60 1.97
CA SER A 394 -9.15 21.36 1.53
C SER A 394 -9.54 19.93 1.89
N PHE A 395 -10.47 19.78 2.83
CA PHE A 395 -10.93 18.46 3.24
C PHE A 395 -11.54 17.69 2.07
N SER A 396 -11.06 16.47 1.86
CA SER A 396 -11.60 15.50 0.90
C SER A 396 -12.08 14.28 1.68
N ASP A 397 -13.35 13.96 1.60
CA ASP A 397 -13.93 12.89 2.41
C ASP A 397 -13.28 11.52 2.13
N GLY A 398 -12.98 11.23 0.87
CA GLY A 398 -12.31 10.00 0.47
C GLY A 398 -10.83 9.90 0.85
N SER A 399 -10.12 11.02 1.08
CA SER A 399 -8.66 11.01 1.24
C SER A 399 -8.18 11.49 2.60
N SER A 400 -8.83 12.52 3.17
CA SER A 400 -8.34 13.15 4.40
C SER A 400 -8.41 12.21 5.59
N VAL A 401 -7.32 12.14 6.35
CA VAL A 401 -7.09 11.34 7.57
C VAL A 401 -7.00 9.84 7.33
N GLY A 402 -7.77 9.29 6.40
CA GLY A 402 -7.75 7.85 6.09
C GLY A 402 -6.52 7.38 5.30
N HIS A 403 -5.45 8.19 5.23
CA HIS A 403 -4.23 7.90 4.48
C HIS A 403 -3.00 8.46 5.20
N TRP A 404 -1.82 7.88 4.92
CA TRP A 404 -0.55 8.49 5.29
C TRP A 404 -0.35 9.81 4.55
N ASP A 405 0.34 10.75 5.20
CA ASP A 405 0.68 12.01 4.54
C ASP A 405 1.65 11.79 3.38
N SER A 406 1.49 12.56 2.32
CA SER A 406 2.34 12.45 1.13
C SER A 406 3.78 12.95 1.33
N SER A 407 4.16 13.38 2.50
CA SER A 407 5.56 13.70 2.86
C SER A 407 6.37 12.47 3.29
N VAL A 408 5.77 11.29 3.42
CA VAL A 408 6.49 10.03 3.70
C VAL A 408 7.45 9.66 2.56
N SER A 409 8.55 8.99 2.90
CA SER A 409 9.49 8.40 1.94
C SER A 409 10.11 7.14 2.53
N PRO A 410 10.21 6.04 1.77
CA PRO A 410 9.66 5.85 0.42
C PRO A 410 8.14 6.00 0.40
N PRO A 411 7.53 6.13 -0.81
CA PRO A 411 6.08 6.14 -0.93
C PRO A 411 5.44 4.90 -0.29
N LEU A 412 4.37 5.11 0.48
CA LEU A 412 3.66 4.06 1.20
C LEU A 412 2.36 3.66 0.50
N LEU A 413 1.93 2.42 0.75
CA LEU A 413 0.71 1.84 0.18
C LEU A 413 -0.53 2.70 0.45
N MET A 414 -0.70 3.17 1.70
CA MET A 414 -1.89 3.92 2.12
C MET A 414 -1.73 5.44 1.96
N GLU A 415 -1.00 5.92 0.96
CA GLU A 415 -1.06 7.33 0.57
C GLU A 415 -2.31 7.64 -0.26
N PRO A 416 -2.76 8.92 -0.31
CA PRO A 416 -3.98 9.30 -1.06
C PRO A 416 -3.83 9.21 -2.57
N ILE A 417 -2.65 8.88 -3.06
CA ILE A 417 -2.30 8.70 -4.47
C ILE A 417 -1.48 7.43 -4.60
N ILE A 418 -1.87 6.53 -5.50
CA ILE A 418 -1.05 5.36 -5.82
C ILE A 418 0.20 5.80 -6.58
N ASN A 419 1.33 5.55 -5.97
CA ASN A 419 2.64 5.76 -6.59
C ASN A 419 3.04 4.54 -7.43
N PRO A 420 3.81 4.74 -8.54
CA PRO A 420 4.34 3.62 -9.29
C PRO A 420 5.36 2.83 -8.45
N HIS A 421 5.45 1.53 -8.71
CA HIS A 421 6.42 0.60 -8.12
C HIS A 421 6.40 0.56 -6.57
N LEU A 422 5.21 0.69 -5.96
CA LEU A 422 5.05 0.49 -4.52
C LEU A 422 5.55 -0.89 -4.10
N SER A 423 6.22 -0.95 -2.96
CA SER A 423 6.62 -2.22 -2.37
C SER A 423 5.41 -3.11 -2.04
N ARG A 424 5.55 -4.41 -2.27
CA ARG A 424 4.53 -5.40 -1.96
C ARG A 424 4.62 -5.95 -0.53
N ASP A 425 5.52 -5.41 0.31
CA ASP A 425 5.68 -5.80 1.72
C ASP A 425 4.65 -5.19 2.66
N LEU A 426 3.73 -4.35 2.11
CA LEU A 426 2.66 -3.64 2.82
C LEU A 426 3.14 -2.54 3.78
N ASP A 427 4.44 -2.24 3.82
CA ASP A 427 5.09 -1.13 4.54
C ASP A 427 4.64 -0.96 6.01
N LEU A 428 4.14 0.21 6.41
CA LEU A 428 3.63 0.50 7.76
C LEU A 428 2.20 0.00 7.99
N THR A 429 1.49 -0.42 6.95
CA THR A 429 0.06 -0.74 7.05
C THR A 429 -0.24 -1.92 7.97
N PRO A 430 0.53 -3.04 7.98
CA PRO A 430 0.35 -4.11 8.96
C PRO A 430 0.54 -3.65 10.41
N ALA A 431 1.48 -2.73 10.65
CA ALA A 431 1.71 -2.16 11.97
C ALA A 431 0.51 -1.30 12.42
N ALA A 432 -0.04 -0.48 11.52
CA ALA A 432 -1.24 0.30 11.81
C ALA A 432 -2.46 -0.58 12.09
N LEU A 433 -2.63 -1.66 11.32
CA LEU A 433 -3.69 -2.64 11.58
C LEU A 433 -3.48 -3.37 12.92
N SER A 434 -2.22 -3.64 13.30
CA SER A 434 -1.91 -4.17 14.63
C SER A 434 -2.31 -3.21 15.75
N ASP A 435 -2.03 -1.92 15.60
CA ASP A 435 -2.41 -0.89 16.58
C ASP A 435 -3.92 -0.79 16.80
N ILE A 436 -4.73 -1.10 15.80
CA ILE A 436 -6.20 -1.11 15.92
C ILE A 436 -6.76 -2.45 16.38
N GLY A 437 -5.92 -3.48 16.55
CA GLY A 437 -6.29 -4.73 17.21
C GLY A 437 -6.18 -6.02 16.39
N TRP A 438 -5.62 -5.98 15.17
CA TRP A 438 -5.21 -7.20 14.47
C TRP A 438 -3.98 -7.82 15.12
N SER A 439 -3.79 -9.14 14.94
CA SER A 439 -2.67 -9.89 15.51
C SER A 439 -1.86 -10.58 14.41
N PRO A 440 -0.98 -9.84 13.70
CA PRO A 440 -0.16 -10.41 12.64
C PRO A 440 0.63 -11.62 13.13
N PRO A 441 0.75 -12.70 12.31
CA PRO A 441 1.55 -13.86 12.67
C PRO A 441 3.03 -13.50 12.70
N GLU A 442 3.76 -14.07 13.65
CA GLU A 442 5.22 -13.95 13.72
C GLU A 442 5.91 -15.03 12.87
N GLY A 443 7.08 -14.71 12.32
CA GLY A 443 7.92 -15.62 11.56
C GLY A 443 7.37 -15.96 10.18
N LEU A 444 7.53 -17.21 9.75
CA LEU A 444 7.07 -17.67 8.45
C LEU A 444 5.54 -17.81 8.46
N ALA A 445 4.86 -17.12 7.55
CA ALA A 445 3.40 -17.10 7.42
C ALA A 445 2.97 -17.58 6.03
N ILE A 446 1.76 -18.11 5.94
CA ILE A 446 1.13 -18.53 4.68
C ILE A 446 -0.29 -17.99 4.62
N GLY A 447 -0.65 -17.45 3.46
CA GLY A 447 -2.01 -17.09 3.11
C GLY A 447 -2.40 -17.74 1.81
N ALA A 448 -3.65 -18.15 1.70
CA ALA A 448 -4.18 -18.69 0.47
C ALA A 448 -5.60 -18.19 0.25
N THR A 449 -5.97 -17.96 -0.98
CA THR A 449 -7.30 -17.52 -1.36
C THR A 449 -7.82 -18.28 -2.57
N THR A 450 -9.12 -18.37 -2.64
CA THR A 450 -9.84 -18.95 -3.75
C THR A 450 -10.97 -18.04 -4.18
N PHE A 451 -11.47 -18.25 -5.39
CA PHE A 451 -12.67 -17.60 -5.87
C PHE A 451 -13.88 -18.48 -5.60
N GLY A 452 -14.85 -17.96 -4.84
CA GLY A 452 -16.00 -18.72 -4.36
C GLY A 452 -17.00 -19.19 -5.44
N MET A 453 -16.88 -18.71 -6.70
CA MET A 453 -17.81 -18.93 -7.81
C MET A 453 -17.21 -19.78 -8.95
N ALA A 454 -16.08 -20.43 -8.74
CA ALA A 454 -15.28 -21.06 -9.80
C ALA A 454 -16.00 -22.19 -10.57
N TYR A 455 -17.08 -22.74 -10.05
CA TYR A 455 -17.75 -23.88 -10.67
C TYR A 455 -18.75 -23.53 -11.76
N ASP A 456 -19.52 -22.45 -11.57
CA ASP A 456 -20.66 -22.17 -12.46
C ASP A 456 -20.25 -21.56 -13.80
N ASN A 457 -19.04 -21.02 -13.90
CA ASN A 457 -18.54 -20.32 -15.09
C ASN A 457 -17.68 -21.20 -15.99
N GLY A 458 -17.54 -22.49 -15.71
CA GLY A 458 -16.67 -23.42 -16.47
C GLY A 458 -15.17 -23.10 -16.33
N ARG A 459 -14.79 -22.25 -15.38
CA ARG A 459 -13.40 -21.92 -15.06
C ARG A 459 -12.79 -22.97 -14.14
N PRO A 460 -11.56 -23.42 -14.39
CA PRO A 460 -10.86 -24.28 -13.45
C PRO A 460 -10.62 -23.51 -12.14
N PRO A 461 -10.85 -24.15 -10.96
CA PRO A 461 -10.52 -23.54 -9.69
C PRO A 461 -9.03 -23.18 -9.61
N SER A 462 -8.73 -21.94 -9.32
CA SER A 462 -7.36 -21.46 -9.15
C SER A 462 -7.18 -20.90 -7.74
N PHE A 463 -6.00 -21.12 -7.19
CA PHE A 463 -5.62 -20.66 -5.85
C PHE A 463 -4.35 -19.84 -5.98
N VAL A 464 -4.32 -18.70 -5.30
CA VAL A 464 -3.10 -17.93 -5.08
C VAL A 464 -2.65 -18.18 -3.66
N VAL A 465 -1.40 -18.57 -3.51
CA VAL A 465 -0.77 -18.84 -2.22
C VAL A 465 0.39 -17.88 -2.05
N GLN A 466 0.42 -17.20 -0.91
CA GLN A 466 1.50 -16.32 -0.49
C GLN A 466 2.21 -16.90 0.72
N VAL A 467 3.55 -16.94 0.65
CA VAL A 467 4.41 -17.31 1.77
C VAL A 467 5.28 -16.12 2.10
N ILE A 468 5.23 -15.63 3.33
CA ILE A 468 5.96 -14.45 3.78
C ILE A 468 6.77 -14.79 5.01
N ASN A 469 8.02 -14.36 5.06
CA ASN A 469 8.83 -14.43 6.26
C ASN A 469 8.80 -13.09 7.01
N ARG A 470 8.03 -13.02 8.08
CA ARG A 470 7.94 -11.87 8.99
C ARG A 470 8.91 -11.93 10.15
N GLY A 471 9.76 -12.96 10.19
CA GLY A 471 10.82 -13.10 11.18
C GLY A 471 12.02 -12.23 10.84
N THR A 472 12.95 -12.15 11.78
CA THR A 472 14.23 -11.45 11.64
C THR A 472 15.31 -12.26 10.93
N ASP A 473 15.13 -13.58 10.86
CA ASP A 473 16.09 -14.51 10.30
C ASP A 473 15.56 -15.12 8.99
N THR A 474 16.47 -15.51 8.11
CA THR A 474 16.12 -16.23 6.88
C THR A 474 15.50 -17.59 7.21
N ALA A 475 14.31 -17.86 6.70
CA ALA A 475 13.70 -19.19 6.73
C ALA A 475 14.33 -20.05 5.64
N THR A 476 15.07 -21.11 6.04
CA THR A 476 15.83 -21.92 5.08
C THR A 476 15.07 -23.17 4.64
N GLY A 477 15.27 -23.57 3.38
CA GLY A 477 14.73 -24.80 2.84
C GLY A 477 13.21 -24.89 2.90
N VAL A 478 12.52 -23.78 2.58
CA VAL A 478 11.05 -23.71 2.64
C VAL A 478 10.45 -24.60 1.56
N VAL A 479 9.53 -25.47 1.98
CA VAL A 479 8.77 -26.36 1.10
C VAL A 479 7.29 -26.08 1.27
N LEU A 480 6.59 -25.92 0.16
CA LEU A 480 5.14 -25.81 0.07
C LEU A 480 4.53 -27.12 -0.43
N ASP A 481 3.59 -27.66 0.31
CA ASP A 481 2.83 -28.85 -0.06
C ASP A 481 1.33 -28.53 -0.11
N ALA A 482 0.56 -29.34 -0.84
CA ALA A 482 -0.89 -29.17 -0.97
C ALA A 482 -1.62 -30.51 -0.87
N SER A 483 -2.72 -30.51 -0.12
CA SER A 483 -3.66 -31.61 -0.02
C SER A 483 -5.04 -31.13 -0.45
N ALA A 484 -5.54 -31.65 -1.56
CA ALA A 484 -6.80 -31.26 -2.16
C ALA A 484 -7.87 -32.36 -2.00
N ASP A 485 -9.15 -31.98 -2.06
CA ASP A 485 -10.25 -32.92 -2.22
C ASP A 485 -10.01 -33.81 -3.47
N GLN A 486 -10.41 -35.09 -3.39
CA GLN A 486 -10.17 -36.07 -4.46
C GLN A 486 -10.76 -35.69 -5.83
N ARG A 487 -11.71 -34.77 -5.87
CA ARG A 487 -12.32 -34.23 -7.09
C ARG A 487 -11.54 -33.09 -7.71
N LEU A 488 -10.56 -32.55 -7.01
CA LEU A 488 -9.67 -31.51 -7.50
C LEU A 488 -8.36 -32.14 -7.97
N VAL A 489 -8.14 -32.13 -9.27
CA VAL A 489 -6.93 -32.68 -9.89
C VAL A 489 -6.03 -31.53 -10.29
N LEU A 490 -4.84 -31.45 -9.69
CA LEU A 490 -3.84 -30.42 -10.02
C LEU A 490 -3.52 -30.47 -11.52
N GLN A 491 -3.65 -29.33 -12.19
CA GLN A 491 -3.34 -29.17 -13.61
C GLN A 491 -1.97 -28.49 -13.81
N SER A 492 -1.72 -27.44 -13.06
CA SER A 492 -0.47 -26.67 -13.16
C SER A 492 -0.19 -25.89 -11.90
N THR A 493 1.08 -25.58 -11.71
CA THR A 493 1.57 -24.56 -10.78
C THR A 493 2.41 -23.54 -11.53
N ALA A 494 2.50 -22.30 -11.01
CA ALA A 494 3.21 -21.20 -11.67
C ALA A 494 3.90 -20.29 -10.65
N LEU A 495 4.71 -19.35 -11.14
CA LEU A 495 5.54 -18.40 -10.41
C LEU A 495 6.69 -19.11 -9.66
N ASP A 496 6.78 -18.97 -8.34
CA ASP A 496 7.84 -19.59 -7.54
C ASP A 496 7.77 -21.12 -7.46
N CYS A 497 6.75 -21.73 -8.05
CA CYS A 497 6.57 -23.18 -8.13
C CYS A 497 6.08 -23.57 -9.52
N THR A 498 6.86 -24.34 -10.26
CA THR A 498 6.49 -24.81 -11.62
C THR A 498 6.46 -26.32 -11.78
N ALA A 499 6.87 -27.07 -10.74
CA ALA A 499 7.01 -28.52 -10.79
C ALA A 499 5.86 -29.29 -10.11
N GLY A 500 4.85 -28.59 -9.60
CA GLY A 500 3.77 -29.20 -8.80
C GLY A 500 4.16 -29.34 -7.31
N PHE A 501 3.29 -30.01 -6.53
CA PHE A 501 3.51 -30.22 -5.10
C PHE A 501 4.07 -31.62 -4.80
N PRO A 502 4.94 -31.76 -3.76
CA PRO A 502 5.54 -30.71 -2.93
C PRO A 502 6.52 -29.84 -3.73
N CYS A 503 6.51 -28.53 -3.44
CA CYS A 503 7.31 -27.54 -4.14
C CYS A 503 8.39 -26.95 -3.24
N THR A 504 9.66 -27.01 -3.65
CA THR A 504 10.78 -26.38 -2.95
C THR A 504 10.83 -24.90 -3.33
N LEU A 505 10.48 -24.00 -2.40
CA LEU A 505 10.55 -22.57 -2.56
C LEU A 505 11.95 -21.99 -2.28
N GLY A 506 12.85 -22.83 -1.69
CA GLY A 506 14.19 -22.39 -1.28
C GLY A 506 14.17 -21.57 0.00
N ASP A 507 15.18 -20.71 0.13
CA ASP A 507 15.29 -19.83 1.29
C ASP A 507 14.43 -18.58 1.11
N VAL A 508 13.75 -18.16 2.19
CA VAL A 508 12.95 -16.93 2.23
C VAL A 508 13.60 -15.99 3.25
N PRO A 509 14.27 -14.93 2.80
CA PRO A 509 14.92 -13.99 3.72
C PRO A 509 13.89 -13.25 4.57
N ALA A 510 14.36 -12.59 5.66
CA ALA A 510 13.50 -11.69 6.45
C ALA A 510 12.82 -10.66 5.55
N GLY A 511 11.52 -10.49 5.69
CA GLY A 511 10.69 -9.66 4.81
C GLY A 511 10.45 -10.23 3.41
N GLY A 512 11.08 -11.37 3.07
CA GLY A 512 10.94 -12.01 1.76
C GLY A 512 9.58 -12.68 1.57
N MET A 513 9.18 -12.78 0.30
CA MET A 513 7.89 -13.32 -0.11
C MET A 513 8.04 -14.29 -1.28
N LYS A 514 7.17 -15.30 -1.33
CA LYS A 514 7.01 -16.24 -2.44
C LYS A 514 5.54 -16.34 -2.82
N THR A 515 5.28 -16.38 -4.12
CA THR A 515 3.92 -16.48 -4.69
C THR A 515 3.79 -17.74 -5.51
N VAL A 516 2.73 -18.51 -5.27
CA VAL A 516 2.40 -19.70 -6.06
C VAL A 516 0.96 -19.60 -6.56
N ILE A 517 0.75 -19.86 -7.84
CA ILE A 517 -0.59 -20.06 -8.42
C ILE A 517 -0.75 -21.56 -8.67
N ALA A 518 -1.82 -22.16 -8.15
CA ALA A 518 -2.18 -23.55 -8.38
C ALA A 518 -3.55 -23.65 -9.06
N SER A 519 -3.60 -24.26 -10.22
CA SER A 519 -4.83 -24.47 -11.00
C SER A 519 -5.23 -25.94 -10.97
N TYR A 520 -6.51 -26.20 -10.70
CA TYR A 520 -7.07 -27.55 -10.58
C TYR A 520 -8.22 -27.74 -11.56
N ALA A 521 -8.34 -28.95 -12.10
CA ALA A 521 -9.56 -29.37 -12.78
C ALA A 521 -10.51 -30.02 -11.78
N LEU A 522 -11.80 -29.76 -11.94
CA LEU A 522 -12.85 -30.48 -11.23
C LEU A 522 -13.24 -31.75 -11.98
N THR A 523 -13.27 -32.88 -11.27
CA THR A 523 -13.72 -34.15 -11.79
C THR A 523 -15.07 -34.56 -11.20
N GLY A 524 -16.05 -34.88 -12.04
CA GLY A 524 -17.41 -35.24 -11.60
C GLY A 524 -18.29 -34.04 -11.24
N SER A 525 -19.40 -34.31 -10.56
CA SER A 525 -20.32 -33.24 -10.10
C SER A 525 -19.73 -32.48 -8.92
N ALA A 526 -19.84 -31.15 -8.96
CA ALA A 526 -19.40 -30.30 -7.87
C ALA A 526 -20.21 -30.52 -6.59
N PRO A 527 -19.59 -30.85 -5.47
CA PRO A 527 -20.26 -30.83 -4.18
C PRO A 527 -20.47 -29.36 -3.73
N PRO A 528 -21.30 -29.11 -2.70
CA PRO A 528 -21.50 -27.75 -2.20
C PRO A 528 -20.24 -27.08 -1.66
N GLN A 529 -19.22 -27.87 -1.31
CA GLN A 529 -17.93 -27.36 -0.83
C GLN A 529 -16.80 -28.32 -1.19
N LEU A 530 -15.68 -27.74 -1.63
CA LEU A 530 -14.40 -28.43 -1.80
C LEU A 530 -13.32 -27.67 -1.02
N SER A 531 -12.24 -28.32 -0.63
CA SER A 531 -11.15 -27.69 0.07
C SER A 531 -9.79 -28.06 -0.50
N VAL A 532 -8.86 -27.13 -0.40
CA VAL A 532 -7.43 -27.36 -0.58
C VAL A 532 -6.73 -26.86 0.67
N LYS A 533 -5.90 -27.69 1.25
CA LYS A 533 -5.05 -27.34 2.38
C LYS A 533 -3.62 -27.20 1.88
N PHE A 534 -3.06 -26.02 2.04
CA PHE A 534 -1.66 -25.73 1.78
C PHE A 534 -0.87 -25.78 3.07
N ARG A 535 0.34 -26.32 3.02
CA ARG A 535 1.23 -26.45 4.17
C ARG A 535 2.63 -26.02 3.80
N ILE A 536 3.22 -25.14 4.60
CA ILE A 536 4.65 -24.82 4.52
C ILE A 536 5.42 -25.48 5.65
N THR A 537 6.65 -25.89 5.33
CA THR A 537 7.65 -26.35 6.29
C THR A 537 8.96 -25.65 6.01
N ALA A 538 9.78 -25.41 7.04
CA ALA A 538 11.10 -24.82 6.91
C ALA A 538 12.11 -25.60 7.76
N GLY A 539 13.40 -25.59 7.37
CA GLY A 539 14.47 -26.26 8.09
C GLY A 539 14.94 -25.49 9.33
N THR A 540 15.04 -24.17 9.24
CA THR A 540 15.42 -23.27 10.36
C THR A 540 14.70 -21.92 10.21
N PRO A 541 14.36 -21.25 11.32
CA PRO A 541 14.40 -21.74 12.70
C PRO A 541 13.49 -22.94 12.90
N ALA A 542 13.78 -23.82 13.90
CA ALA A 542 13.23 -25.16 14.10
C ALA A 542 11.75 -25.32 13.77
N PRO A 543 11.32 -26.49 13.27
CA PRO A 543 10.34 -26.69 12.22
C PRO A 543 9.03 -25.94 12.48
N ALA A 544 8.88 -24.80 11.83
CA ALA A 544 7.59 -24.16 11.74
C ALA A 544 6.84 -24.83 10.60
N SER A 545 5.87 -25.70 10.89
CA SER A 545 4.84 -26.04 9.93
C SER A 545 3.70 -25.07 10.10
N ARG A 546 3.26 -24.45 9.01
CA ARG A 546 2.08 -23.58 8.98
C ARG A 546 1.13 -24.10 7.92
N ASP A 547 -0.15 -24.12 8.24
CA ASP A 547 -1.20 -24.55 7.34
C ASP A 547 -2.09 -23.37 6.95
N ALA A 548 -2.49 -23.27 5.69
CA ALA A 548 -3.61 -22.45 5.24
C ALA A 548 -4.62 -23.36 4.56
N THR A 549 -5.88 -23.28 4.97
CA THR A 549 -6.97 -24.03 4.34
C THR A 549 -7.88 -23.06 3.62
N THR A 550 -8.12 -23.30 2.34
CA THR A 550 -9.11 -22.55 1.58
C THR A 550 -10.27 -23.47 1.22
N ASN A 551 -11.48 -22.92 1.27
CA ASN A 551 -12.70 -23.63 0.91
C ASN A 551 -13.28 -23.05 -0.38
N VAL A 552 -13.46 -23.87 -1.38
CA VAL A 552 -14.17 -23.51 -2.60
C VAL A 552 -15.65 -23.82 -2.37
N VAL A 553 -16.49 -22.81 -2.33
CA VAL A 553 -17.94 -22.98 -2.18
C VAL A 553 -18.59 -22.94 -3.56
N ALA A 554 -19.31 -23.99 -3.93
CA ALA A 554 -20.15 -23.96 -5.12
C ALA A 554 -21.41 -23.15 -4.79
N THR A 555 -21.56 -21.97 -5.35
CA THR A 555 -22.85 -21.28 -5.34
C THR A 555 -23.73 -21.95 -6.39
N ARG A 556 -24.85 -22.53 -5.96
CA ARG A 556 -25.93 -22.85 -6.89
C ARG A 556 -26.42 -21.55 -7.47
N ALA A 557 -26.40 -21.43 -8.80
CA ALA A 557 -27.16 -20.41 -9.48
C ALA A 557 -28.58 -20.42 -8.92
N ALA A 558 -28.99 -19.35 -8.25
CA ALA A 558 -30.37 -19.19 -7.84
C ALA A 558 -31.19 -19.18 -9.13
N GLY A 559 -31.86 -20.29 -9.42
CA GLY A 559 -32.76 -20.37 -10.54
C GLY A 559 -33.76 -19.21 -10.44
N CYS A 560 -33.86 -18.41 -11.47
CA CYS A 560 -34.84 -17.35 -11.60
C CYS A 560 -36.25 -17.93 -11.34
N SER A 561 -36.75 -17.81 -10.12
CA SER A 561 -38.20 -17.86 -9.87
C SER A 561 -38.71 -16.45 -9.95
N SER A 562 -39.13 -16.07 -11.14
CA SER A 562 -39.97 -14.88 -11.36
C SER A 562 -41.29 -15.11 -10.65
N THR A 563 -41.52 -14.50 -9.49
CA THR A 563 -42.85 -14.00 -9.06
C THR A 563 -42.71 -13.30 -7.71
N GLY A 564 -43.05 -12.03 -7.65
CA GLY A 564 -43.24 -11.33 -6.39
C GLY A 564 -42.94 -9.84 -6.47
N THR A 565 -43.87 -9.11 -7.08
CA THR A 565 -43.96 -7.65 -6.91
C THR A 565 -44.28 -7.32 -5.46
N GLY A 566 -43.41 -6.54 -4.82
CA GLY A 566 -43.69 -5.89 -3.54
C GLY A 566 -42.93 -4.56 -3.46
N PRO A 567 -43.55 -3.47 -3.03
CA PRO A 567 -43.02 -2.12 -3.18
C PRO A 567 -41.99 -1.77 -2.10
N GLY A 568 -40.96 -1.15 -2.57
CA GLY A 568 -40.13 -0.09 -2.03
C GLY A 568 -39.92 0.07 -0.53
N GLY A 569 -38.71 -0.12 -0.14
CA GLY A 569 -38.12 0.48 1.04
C GLY A 569 -36.71 0.90 0.70
N ALA A 570 -36.57 2.14 0.23
CA ALA A 570 -35.27 2.76 0.11
C ALA A 570 -34.74 3.05 1.52
N LEU A 571 -34.01 2.09 2.12
CA LEU A 571 -33.08 2.40 3.20
C LEU A 571 -31.78 2.85 2.54
N GLY A 572 -31.49 4.15 2.67
CA GLY A 572 -30.21 4.71 2.27
C GLY A 572 -29.11 4.06 3.09
N LEU A 573 -28.37 3.15 2.48
CA LEU A 573 -27.08 2.71 3.00
C LEU A 573 -26.10 3.87 2.83
N LEU A 574 -25.72 4.50 3.93
CA LEU A 574 -24.51 5.31 3.99
C LEU A 574 -23.32 4.32 3.96
N VAL A 575 -22.89 3.95 2.77
CA VAL A 575 -21.57 3.31 2.61
C VAL A 575 -20.55 4.43 2.82
N LEU A 576 -19.89 4.42 3.96
CA LEU A 576 -18.75 5.29 4.24
C LEU A 576 -17.53 4.73 3.49
N ALA A 577 -17.54 4.87 2.17
CA ALA A 577 -16.44 4.44 1.33
C ALA A 577 -15.29 5.47 1.40
N THR A 578 -14.08 4.98 1.44
CA THR A 578 -12.87 5.79 1.25
C THR A 578 -12.51 5.78 -0.24
N TRP A 579 -12.28 6.96 -0.82
CA TRP A 579 -12.04 7.12 -2.25
C TRP A 579 -10.56 7.34 -2.53
N LEU A 580 -10.00 6.51 -3.39
CA LEU A 580 -8.66 6.70 -3.93
C LEU A 580 -8.74 7.44 -5.26
N VAL A 581 -8.13 8.61 -5.34
CA VAL A 581 -8.16 9.46 -6.53
C VAL A 581 -6.79 9.50 -7.19
N LEU A 582 -6.71 9.02 -8.43
CA LEU A 582 -5.54 9.24 -9.25
C LEU A 582 -5.56 10.68 -9.77
N ARG A 583 -4.63 11.51 -9.28
CA ARG A 583 -4.35 12.81 -9.91
C ARG A 583 -3.11 12.64 -10.80
N ARG A 584 -3.26 12.83 -12.09
CA ARG A 584 -2.08 13.16 -12.90
C ARG A 584 -1.56 14.48 -12.37
N SER A 585 -0.39 14.47 -11.78
CA SER A 585 0.31 15.70 -11.51
C SER A 585 0.74 16.27 -12.87
N THR A 586 -0.07 17.16 -13.42
CA THR A 586 0.44 18.14 -14.35
C THR A 586 1.28 19.07 -13.50
N ALA A 587 2.52 18.64 -13.30
CA ALA A 587 3.50 19.39 -12.52
C ALA A 587 3.98 20.62 -13.29
#